data_b43ea869c643a31fb480890b9281a469
#
_entry.id   b43ea869c643a31fb480890b9281a469
#
_cell.length_a   1.000
_cell.length_b   1.000
_cell.length_c   1.000
_cell.angle_alpha   90.00
_cell.angle_beta   90.00
_cell.angle_gamma   90.00
#
_symmetry.space_group_name_H-M   'P 1'
#
loop_
_entity.id
_entity.type
_entity.pdbx_description
1 polymer ?
#
loop_
_entity_poly.entity_id
_entity_poly.type
_entity_poly.pdbx_seq_one_letter_code
_entity_poly.pdbx_strand_id
1 'polypeptide(L)'
;MAVNENVLGFTEKYGNICRNADYIPQELFDEYGVQRGLRDKNGNGVLTGLTNISRIEAFKNINGEKVPCEGKLWYRGYNVLDLIRDFSLKRYGYEETAYLLIFGNLPSAKELDDFKNVLGASRTLPTNFTRDVIMKASSKDIMNSITKSILTLAAYDENVFDESIENVLRQSLNLISTFPMLSVYGYQAFNHYDRDDSMYIHRPDEKLSTAENILMMLRPDRSYTELEARVLDVALVLHMEHGGGNNSTFTTRVVTSAGSDTYSVIAAAMSSLKGPKHGGANIKVVEMMQDIKNNVSDIQDEDQVKNYLGRLVDKDAFDKKGLIYGMGHAVYSLSDPRAEVFKSFVKKLAVAKGRDNDFELYSIVEKLAPQVIADKRRIYKGVSMNVDFYSGFVYSMLDIPLELYTPIFAIARIVGWSAHRIEELINVDKIIRPAYNSVMCEREYIPFDERK
;
A
#
# COMPACT_ATOMS: atom_id res chain seq x y z
N MET A 1 11.89 -13.11 22.23
CA MET A 1 13.27 -13.56 22.55
C MET A 1 13.86 -12.57 23.53
N ALA A 2 14.43 -13.05 24.66
CA ALA A 2 15.22 -12.22 25.54
C ALA A 2 16.44 -11.73 24.76
N VAL A 3 16.72 -10.44 24.82
CA VAL A 3 17.90 -9.86 24.16
C VAL A 3 19.11 -10.19 25.02
N ASN A 4 20.17 -10.73 24.42
CA ASN A 4 21.41 -11.06 25.12
C ASN A 4 22.11 -9.75 25.56
N GLU A 5 22.35 -9.58 26.85
CA GLU A 5 22.99 -8.37 27.43
C GLU A 5 24.35 -8.07 26.80
N ASN A 6 25.15 -9.10 26.46
CA ASN A 6 26.42 -8.91 25.77
C ASN A 6 26.26 -8.28 24.39
N VAL A 7 25.16 -8.62 23.67
CA VAL A 7 24.84 -8.02 22.36
C VAL A 7 24.43 -6.56 22.54
N LEU A 8 23.64 -6.23 23.56
CA LEU A 8 23.26 -4.84 23.86
C LEU A 8 24.49 -3.98 24.15
N GLY A 9 25.36 -4.41 25.07
CA GLY A 9 26.59 -3.67 25.41
C GLY A 9 27.51 -3.49 24.19
N PHE A 10 27.64 -4.52 23.35
CA PHE A 10 28.39 -4.42 22.09
C PHE A 10 27.77 -3.41 21.12
N THR A 11 26.45 -3.48 20.89
CA THR A 11 25.77 -2.58 19.93
C THR A 11 25.76 -1.13 20.41
N GLU A 12 25.64 -0.86 21.71
CA GLU A 12 25.76 0.49 22.26
C GLU A 12 27.17 1.07 22.01
N LYS A 13 28.23 0.28 22.31
CA LYS A 13 29.62 0.69 22.13
C LYS A 13 29.94 0.97 20.65
N TYR A 14 29.56 0.07 19.74
CA TYR A 14 29.99 0.12 18.33
C TYR A 14 28.98 0.84 17.41
N GLY A 15 27.76 1.10 17.83
CA GLY A 15 26.75 1.78 17.02
C GLY A 15 27.16 3.20 16.57
N ASN A 16 27.93 3.93 17.38
CA ASN A 16 28.48 5.23 17.00
C ASN A 16 29.58 5.11 15.93
N ILE A 17 30.38 4.03 16.00
CA ILE A 17 31.40 3.76 14.98
C ILE A 17 30.73 3.55 13.62
N CYS A 18 29.66 2.75 13.56
CA CYS A 18 28.88 2.58 12.33
C CYS A 18 28.33 3.91 11.81
N ARG A 19 27.71 4.72 12.70
CA ARG A 19 27.15 6.03 12.29
C ARG A 19 28.21 6.94 11.67
N ASN A 20 29.39 6.98 12.23
CA ASN A 20 30.48 7.83 11.73
C ASN A 20 31.10 7.28 10.44
N ALA A 21 31.25 5.96 10.35
CA ALA A 21 31.83 5.29 9.16
C ALA A 21 30.94 5.39 7.93
N ASP A 22 29.60 5.34 8.14
CA ASP A 22 28.62 5.29 7.04
C ASP A 22 27.97 6.67 6.72
N TYR A 23 28.40 7.73 7.43
CA TYR A 23 27.87 9.08 7.16
C TYR A 23 28.44 9.64 5.86
N ILE A 24 27.55 9.98 4.92
CA ILE A 24 27.87 10.67 3.67
C ILE A 24 27.32 12.10 3.76
N PRO A 25 28.19 13.14 3.71
CA PRO A 25 27.76 14.53 3.72
C PRO A 25 26.81 14.85 2.56
N GLN A 26 25.83 15.75 2.83
CA GLN A 26 24.82 16.13 1.84
C GLN A 26 25.44 16.73 0.57
N GLU A 27 26.52 17.48 0.72
CA GLU A 27 27.23 18.19 -0.33
C GLU A 27 27.78 17.23 -1.40
N LEU A 28 28.21 16.02 -1.00
CA LEU A 28 28.69 15.00 -1.94
C LEU A 28 27.60 14.50 -2.88
N PHE A 29 26.36 14.40 -2.42
CA PHE A 29 25.25 14.02 -3.30
C PHE A 29 25.01 15.07 -4.40
N ASP A 30 25.20 16.34 -4.07
CA ASP A 30 25.09 17.43 -5.04
C ASP A 30 26.31 17.46 -5.98
N GLU A 31 27.51 17.28 -5.46
CA GLU A 31 28.76 17.24 -6.23
C GLU A 31 28.76 16.12 -7.28
N TYR A 32 28.35 14.92 -6.88
CA TYR A 32 28.25 13.76 -7.77
C TYR A 32 26.96 13.71 -8.61
N GLY A 33 26.08 14.70 -8.49
CA GLY A 33 24.81 14.78 -9.23
C GLY A 33 23.83 13.64 -8.91
N VAL A 34 23.90 13.08 -7.68
CA VAL A 34 23.07 11.93 -7.27
C VAL A 34 21.61 12.34 -7.06
N GLN A 35 20.71 11.65 -7.74
CA GLN A 35 19.27 11.84 -7.59
C GLN A 35 18.73 10.97 -6.44
N ARG A 36 18.70 11.54 -5.23
CA ARG A 36 18.29 10.83 -4.01
C ARG A 36 16.84 10.34 -4.12
N GLY A 37 16.64 9.05 -3.82
CA GLY A 37 15.34 8.42 -3.99
C GLY A 37 14.88 8.37 -5.45
N LEU A 38 15.82 8.38 -6.41
CA LEU A 38 15.57 8.43 -7.85
C LEU A 38 14.70 9.63 -8.28
N ARG A 39 14.93 10.80 -7.63
CA ARG A 39 14.25 12.06 -7.96
C ARG A 39 15.23 13.21 -8.07
N ASP A 40 14.99 14.09 -9.06
CA ASP A 40 15.72 15.35 -9.18
C ASP A 40 15.35 16.37 -8.09
N LYS A 41 16.05 17.51 -8.07
CA LYS A 41 15.79 18.61 -7.10
C LYS A 41 14.38 19.21 -7.21
N ASN A 42 13.71 19.03 -8.34
CA ASN A 42 12.33 19.46 -8.58
C ASN A 42 11.29 18.39 -8.23
N GLY A 43 11.74 17.21 -7.77
CA GLY A 43 10.88 16.08 -7.41
C GLY A 43 10.45 15.23 -8.61
N ASN A 44 11.01 15.43 -9.82
CA ASN A 44 10.72 14.57 -10.96
C ASN A 44 11.43 13.23 -10.79
N GLY A 45 10.73 12.13 -11.03
CA GLY A 45 11.32 10.79 -11.02
C GLY A 45 12.27 10.55 -12.18
N VAL A 46 13.31 9.75 -11.94
CA VAL A 46 14.17 9.21 -13.02
C VAL A 46 13.31 8.27 -13.87
N LEU A 47 13.36 8.42 -15.18
CA LEU A 47 12.71 7.48 -16.09
C LEU A 47 13.54 6.19 -16.15
N THR A 48 13.02 5.13 -15.54
CA THR A 48 13.72 3.83 -15.40
C THR A 48 13.13 2.73 -16.28
N GLY A 49 11.94 2.92 -16.84
CA GLY A 49 11.30 1.91 -17.69
C GLY A 49 9.99 2.40 -18.30
N LEU A 50 9.39 1.52 -19.09
CA LEU A 50 8.10 1.71 -19.74
C LEU A 50 7.08 0.71 -19.19
N THR A 51 5.79 1.03 -19.27
CA THR A 51 4.72 0.14 -18.85
C THR A 51 3.45 0.36 -19.67
N ASN A 52 2.75 -0.71 -19.99
CA ASN A 52 1.42 -0.70 -20.58
C ASN A 52 0.31 -0.81 -19.51
N ILE A 53 0.64 -0.98 -18.22
CA ILE A 53 -0.32 -1.35 -17.18
C ILE A 53 -1.09 -0.14 -16.68
N SER A 54 -0.40 0.96 -16.41
CA SER A 54 -1.06 2.17 -15.90
C SER A 54 -0.38 3.45 -16.35
N ARG A 55 -1.15 4.54 -16.38
CA ARG A 55 -0.65 5.89 -16.60
C ARG A 55 -1.18 6.83 -15.53
N ILE A 56 -0.29 7.67 -15.04
CA ILE A 56 -0.61 8.72 -14.06
C ILE A 56 -0.30 10.06 -14.71
N GLU A 57 -1.23 11.00 -14.60
CA GLU A 57 -1.05 12.38 -15.06
C GLU A 57 -1.35 13.33 -13.92
N ALA A 58 -0.43 14.21 -13.64
CA ALA A 58 -0.56 15.28 -12.64
C ALA A 58 -0.04 16.62 -13.16
N PHE A 59 0.53 16.61 -14.36
CA PHE A 59 1.10 17.78 -15.02
C PHE A 59 0.83 17.69 -16.51
N LYS A 60 0.63 18.85 -17.15
CA LYS A 60 0.59 19.01 -18.60
C LYS A 60 1.77 19.84 -19.06
N ASN A 61 2.27 19.57 -20.25
CA ASN A 61 3.26 20.44 -20.89
C ASN A 61 2.49 21.49 -21.71
N ILE A 62 2.61 22.76 -21.31
CA ILE A 62 2.01 23.90 -22.02
C ILE A 62 3.17 24.80 -22.44
N ASN A 63 3.40 24.93 -23.75
CA ASN A 63 4.49 25.74 -24.32
C ASN A 63 5.90 25.40 -23.80
N GLY A 64 6.17 24.12 -23.49
CA GLY A 64 7.44 23.68 -22.95
C GLY A 64 7.54 23.75 -21.41
N GLU A 65 6.57 24.36 -20.75
CA GLU A 65 6.51 24.42 -19.28
C GLU A 65 5.61 23.35 -18.69
N LYS A 66 6.04 22.77 -17.58
CA LYS A 66 5.33 21.72 -16.83
C LYS A 66 4.35 22.39 -15.87
N VAL A 67 3.07 22.40 -16.22
CA VAL A 67 2.00 23.01 -15.44
C VAL A 67 1.22 21.95 -14.69
N PRO A 68 0.98 22.08 -13.37
CA PRO A 68 0.11 21.18 -12.62
C PRO A 68 -1.30 21.10 -13.22
N CYS A 69 -1.87 19.91 -13.24
CA CYS A 69 -3.26 19.70 -13.61
C CYS A 69 -3.95 18.76 -12.60
N GLU A 70 -5.27 18.65 -12.71
CA GLU A 70 -6.00 17.65 -11.94
C GLU A 70 -5.47 16.24 -12.20
N GLY A 71 -5.32 15.49 -11.13
CA GLY A 71 -4.80 14.13 -11.18
C GLY A 71 -5.69 13.21 -12.01
N LYS A 72 -5.06 12.38 -12.83
CA LYS A 72 -5.75 11.33 -13.57
C LYS A 72 -4.99 10.02 -13.46
N LEU A 73 -5.74 8.92 -13.45
CA LEU A 73 -5.22 7.57 -13.38
C LEU A 73 -5.93 6.71 -14.43
N TRP A 74 -5.15 5.98 -15.21
CA TRP A 74 -5.65 5.02 -16.18
C TRP A 74 -5.08 3.64 -15.91
N TYR A 75 -5.95 2.63 -16.00
CA TYR A 75 -5.60 1.22 -16.00
C TYR A 75 -5.73 0.70 -17.44
N ARG A 76 -4.64 0.23 -18.04
CA ARG A 76 -4.61 -0.26 -19.43
C ARG A 76 -5.27 0.71 -20.42
N GLY A 77 -5.13 2.01 -20.21
CA GLY A 77 -5.71 3.05 -21.06
C GLY A 77 -7.13 3.50 -20.68
N TYR A 78 -7.84 2.80 -19.82
CA TYR A 78 -9.16 3.19 -19.32
C TYR A 78 -9.05 4.08 -18.10
N ASN A 79 -9.78 5.19 -18.06
CA ASN A 79 -9.81 6.06 -16.90
C ASN A 79 -10.47 5.34 -15.71
N VAL A 80 -9.81 5.31 -14.55
CA VAL A 80 -10.32 4.62 -13.36
C VAL A 80 -11.68 5.15 -12.90
N LEU A 81 -11.95 6.44 -13.09
CA LEU A 81 -13.24 7.04 -12.74
C LEU A 81 -14.38 6.49 -13.62
N ASP A 82 -14.12 6.26 -14.90
CA ASP A 82 -15.12 5.71 -15.82
C ASP A 82 -15.40 4.24 -15.51
N LEU A 83 -14.35 3.45 -15.20
CA LEU A 83 -14.50 2.07 -14.75
C LEU A 83 -15.39 2.00 -13.51
N ILE A 84 -15.10 2.78 -12.47
CA ILE A 84 -15.85 2.78 -11.21
C ILE A 84 -17.30 3.25 -11.44
N ARG A 85 -17.51 4.29 -12.25
CA ARG A 85 -18.86 4.78 -12.57
C ARG A 85 -19.72 3.71 -13.20
N ASP A 86 -19.15 2.86 -14.05
CA ASP A 86 -19.92 1.82 -14.74
C ASP A 86 -20.30 0.67 -13.78
N PHE A 87 -19.36 0.15 -13.01
CA PHE A 87 -19.65 -1.06 -12.21
C PHE A 87 -20.26 -0.78 -10.82
N SER A 88 -19.95 0.35 -10.18
CA SER A 88 -20.23 0.57 -8.74
C SER A 88 -21.71 0.45 -8.32
N LEU A 89 -22.64 0.60 -9.24
CA LEU A 89 -24.08 0.44 -8.99
C LEU A 89 -24.68 -0.84 -9.58
N LYS A 90 -23.91 -1.60 -10.38
CA LYS A 90 -24.43 -2.74 -11.15
C LYS A 90 -23.83 -4.07 -10.71
N ARG A 91 -22.54 -4.09 -10.43
CA ARG A 91 -21.77 -5.31 -10.13
C ARG A 91 -20.54 -4.98 -9.29
N TYR A 92 -19.80 -5.98 -8.83
CA TYR A 92 -18.50 -5.82 -8.21
C TYR A 92 -17.42 -5.65 -9.30
N GLY A 93 -16.49 -4.73 -9.08
CA GLY A 93 -15.51 -4.33 -10.08
C GLY A 93 -14.09 -4.86 -9.84
N TYR A 94 -13.80 -5.45 -8.66
CA TYR A 94 -12.47 -5.93 -8.36
C TYR A 94 -11.99 -6.99 -9.34
N GLU A 95 -12.79 -8.03 -9.59
CA GLU A 95 -12.43 -9.13 -10.49
C GLU A 95 -12.33 -8.65 -11.95
N GLU A 96 -13.23 -7.76 -12.38
CA GLU A 96 -13.19 -7.18 -13.72
C GLU A 96 -11.93 -6.33 -13.94
N THR A 97 -11.57 -5.52 -12.95
CA THR A 97 -10.37 -4.67 -13.01
C THR A 97 -9.10 -5.52 -12.90
N ALA A 98 -9.12 -6.59 -12.11
CA ALA A 98 -8.01 -7.55 -12.04
C ALA A 98 -7.79 -8.23 -13.39
N TYR A 99 -8.85 -8.66 -14.05
CA TYR A 99 -8.78 -9.18 -15.42
C TYR A 99 -8.16 -8.16 -16.38
N LEU A 100 -8.66 -6.92 -16.36
CA LEU A 100 -8.14 -5.84 -17.19
C LEU A 100 -6.64 -5.63 -17.00
N LEU A 101 -6.17 -5.54 -15.75
CA LEU A 101 -4.75 -5.29 -15.48
C LEU A 101 -3.83 -6.44 -15.90
N ILE A 102 -4.29 -7.68 -15.76
CA ILE A 102 -3.51 -8.87 -16.10
C ILE A 102 -3.52 -9.11 -17.62
N PHE A 103 -4.69 -9.09 -18.25
CA PHE A 103 -4.84 -9.49 -19.65
C PHE A 103 -4.87 -8.31 -20.66
N GLY A 104 -4.99 -7.08 -20.19
CA GLY A 104 -4.83 -5.87 -21.01
C GLY A 104 -6.11 -5.31 -21.62
N ASN A 105 -7.22 -6.06 -21.60
CA ASN A 105 -8.52 -5.66 -22.15
C ASN A 105 -9.64 -5.91 -21.15
N LEU A 106 -10.74 -5.18 -21.28
CA LEU A 106 -11.96 -5.45 -20.52
C LEU A 106 -12.55 -6.80 -20.95
N PRO A 107 -12.97 -7.63 -19.98
CA PRO A 107 -13.55 -8.93 -20.29
C PRO A 107 -14.95 -8.81 -20.88
N SER A 108 -15.32 -9.72 -21.76
CA SER A 108 -16.71 -10.02 -22.03
C SER A 108 -17.39 -10.63 -20.80
N ALA A 109 -18.72 -10.70 -20.79
CA ALA A 109 -19.45 -11.31 -19.67
C ALA A 109 -19.03 -12.76 -19.40
N LYS A 110 -18.76 -13.52 -20.47
CA LYS A 110 -18.30 -14.90 -20.35
C LYS A 110 -16.87 -14.99 -19.78
N GLU A 111 -15.95 -14.19 -20.28
CA GLU A 111 -14.56 -14.17 -19.78
C GLU A 111 -14.50 -13.75 -18.31
N LEU A 112 -15.34 -12.79 -17.90
CA LEU A 112 -15.44 -12.37 -16.52
C LEU A 112 -15.97 -13.50 -15.62
N ASP A 113 -16.97 -14.25 -16.09
CA ASP A 113 -17.53 -15.38 -15.35
C ASP A 113 -16.51 -16.53 -15.24
N ASP A 114 -15.85 -16.88 -16.33
CA ASP A 114 -14.77 -17.87 -16.35
C ASP A 114 -13.63 -17.46 -15.38
N PHE A 115 -13.24 -16.19 -15.37
CA PHE A 115 -12.20 -15.67 -14.48
C PHE A 115 -12.61 -15.72 -13.00
N LYS A 116 -13.85 -15.34 -12.68
CA LYS A 116 -14.40 -15.44 -11.32
C LYS A 116 -14.41 -16.87 -10.83
N ASN A 117 -14.80 -17.81 -11.70
CA ASN A 117 -14.81 -19.24 -11.35
C ASN A 117 -13.40 -19.75 -11.05
N VAL A 118 -12.38 -19.36 -11.83
CA VAL A 118 -10.99 -19.70 -11.56
C VAL A 118 -10.51 -19.13 -10.22
N LEU A 119 -10.78 -17.85 -9.94
CA LEU A 119 -10.41 -17.24 -8.67
C LEU A 119 -11.13 -17.91 -7.50
N GLY A 120 -12.44 -18.19 -7.64
CA GLY A 120 -13.24 -18.87 -6.63
C GLY A 120 -12.68 -20.25 -6.27
N ALA A 121 -12.43 -21.08 -7.28
CA ALA A 121 -11.85 -22.42 -7.11
C ALA A 121 -10.44 -22.39 -6.49
N SER A 122 -9.70 -21.29 -6.70
CA SER A 122 -8.34 -21.11 -6.15
C SER A 122 -8.32 -20.59 -4.70
N ARG A 123 -9.46 -20.34 -4.07
CA ARG A 123 -9.56 -19.91 -2.65
C ARG A 123 -9.35 -21.06 -1.69
N THR A 124 -8.20 -21.71 -1.80
CA THR A 124 -7.84 -22.86 -0.98
C THR A 124 -6.41 -22.73 -0.48
N LEU A 125 -6.13 -23.31 0.68
CA LEU A 125 -4.79 -23.43 1.25
C LEU A 125 -4.40 -24.90 1.38
N PRO A 126 -3.11 -25.24 1.35
CA PRO A 126 -2.65 -26.61 1.56
C PRO A 126 -3.20 -27.22 2.86
N THR A 127 -3.34 -28.53 2.91
CA THR A 127 -3.84 -29.24 4.09
C THR A 127 -3.05 -28.85 5.33
N ASN A 128 -3.75 -28.51 6.41
CA ASN A 128 -3.21 -28.06 7.70
C ASN A 128 -2.44 -26.73 7.67
N PHE A 129 -2.30 -26.03 6.53
CA PHE A 129 -1.54 -24.80 6.40
C PHE A 129 -1.99 -23.72 7.41
N THR A 130 -3.29 -23.51 7.58
CA THR A 130 -3.83 -22.56 8.56
C THR A 130 -3.33 -22.85 9.97
N ARG A 131 -3.41 -24.12 10.40
CA ARG A 131 -2.96 -24.56 11.73
C ARG A 131 -1.45 -24.45 11.91
N ASP A 132 -0.68 -24.99 10.94
CA ASP A 132 0.76 -25.23 11.11
C ASP A 132 1.62 -24.01 10.72
N VAL A 133 1.10 -23.10 9.89
CA VAL A 133 1.82 -21.92 9.42
C VAL A 133 1.24 -20.63 10.00
N ILE A 134 -0.07 -20.40 9.81
CA ILE A 134 -0.69 -19.12 10.20
C ILE A 134 -0.84 -19.03 11.72
N MET A 135 -1.44 -20.05 12.34
CA MET A 135 -1.75 -20.04 13.78
C MET A 135 -0.53 -20.21 14.68
N LYS A 136 0.44 -21.05 14.29
CA LYS A 136 1.62 -21.37 15.12
C LYS A 136 2.53 -20.18 15.45
N ALA A 137 2.53 -19.15 14.64
CA ALA A 137 3.34 -17.96 14.84
C ALA A 137 2.48 -16.73 14.59
N SER A 138 1.49 -16.52 15.46
CA SER A 138 0.68 -15.31 15.47
C SER A 138 1.56 -14.06 15.63
N SER A 139 1.12 -12.94 15.08
CA SER A 139 1.85 -11.69 15.17
C SER A 139 0.89 -10.53 15.00
N LYS A 140 1.06 -9.48 15.79
CA LYS A 140 0.42 -8.17 15.58
C LYS A 140 0.73 -7.59 14.20
N ASP A 141 1.90 -7.88 13.66
CA ASP A 141 2.30 -7.50 12.30
C ASP A 141 1.71 -8.49 11.28
N ILE A 142 0.45 -8.26 10.89
CA ILE A 142 -0.26 -9.13 9.93
C ILE A 142 0.44 -9.14 8.58
N MET A 143 1.05 -8.03 8.14
CA MET A 143 1.85 -7.99 6.91
C MET A 143 3.01 -9.00 6.96
N ASN A 144 3.66 -9.14 8.11
CA ASN A 144 4.72 -10.12 8.30
C ASN A 144 4.17 -11.55 8.32
N SER A 145 3.00 -11.76 8.93
CA SER A 145 2.29 -13.05 8.92
C SER A 145 1.96 -13.51 7.49
N ILE A 146 1.46 -12.59 6.64
CA ILE A 146 1.18 -12.86 5.22
C ILE A 146 2.49 -13.16 4.48
N THR A 147 3.53 -12.34 4.66
CA THR A 147 4.84 -12.53 3.99
C THR A 147 5.45 -13.90 4.31
N LYS A 148 5.45 -14.30 5.57
CA LYS A 148 5.86 -15.64 6.02
C LYS A 148 5.05 -16.74 5.32
N SER A 149 3.74 -16.56 5.25
CA SER A 149 2.83 -17.53 4.64
C SER A 149 3.08 -17.65 3.14
N ILE A 150 3.33 -16.55 2.42
CA ILE A 150 3.67 -16.55 1.00
C ILE A 150 4.95 -17.37 0.75
N LEU A 151 6.02 -17.07 1.51
CA LEU A 151 7.29 -17.81 1.37
C LEU A 151 7.13 -19.30 1.71
N THR A 152 6.25 -19.64 2.64
CA THR A 152 5.96 -21.03 2.97
C THR A 152 5.14 -21.72 1.88
N LEU A 153 4.23 -21.01 1.19
CA LEU A 153 3.47 -21.56 0.05
C LEU A 153 4.36 -22.02 -1.09
N ALA A 154 5.53 -21.38 -1.29
CA ALA A 154 6.53 -21.80 -2.27
C ALA A 154 6.94 -23.29 -2.10
N ALA A 155 7.02 -23.78 -0.86
CA ALA A 155 7.37 -25.18 -0.59
C ALA A 155 6.29 -26.19 -0.99
N TYR A 156 5.08 -25.74 -1.31
CA TYR A 156 3.97 -26.58 -1.77
C TYR A 156 3.74 -26.49 -3.29
N ASP A 157 4.56 -25.70 -4.01
CA ASP A 157 4.50 -25.55 -5.46
C ASP A 157 5.63 -26.35 -6.12
N GLU A 158 5.30 -27.40 -6.84
CA GLU A 158 6.29 -28.25 -7.52
C GLU A 158 7.02 -27.50 -8.67
N ASN A 159 6.40 -26.44 -9.20
CA ASN A 159 6.93 -25.65 -10.31
C ASN A 159 7.34 -24.23 -9.87
N VAL A 160 7.87 -24.10 -8.65
CA VAL A 160 8.19 -22.81 -8.04
C VAL A 160 9.14 -21.97 -8.89
N PHE A 161 10.11 -22.56 -9.55
CA PHE A 161 11.15 -21.90 -10.33
C PHE A 161 10.86 -21.81 -11.84
N ASP A 162 9.71 -22.29 -12.29
CA ASP A 162 9.30 -22.18 -13.69
C ASP A 162 8.80 -20.74 -13.96
N GLU A 163 9.56 -20.00 -14.76
CA GLU A 163 9.28 -18.60 -15.14
C GLU A 163 8.45 -18.49 -16.43
N SER A 164 7.92 -19.59 -16.98
CA SER A 164 6.98 -19.52 -18.08
C SER A 164 5.80 -18.63 -17.71
N ILE A 165 5.30 -17.86 -18.67
CA ILE A 165 4.20 -16.92 -18.41
C ILE A 165 2.97 -17.64 -17.90
N GLU A 166 2.69 -18.82 -18.41
CA GLU A 166 1.59 -19.68 -17.97
C GLU A 166 1.71 -20.08 -16.50
N ASN A 167 2.91 -20.46 -16.05
CA ASN A 167 3.14 -20.84 -14.66
C ASN A 167 3.11 -19.61 -13.73
N VAL A 168 3.75 -18.51 -14.12
CA VAL A 168 3.71 -17.26 -13.34
C VAL A 168 2.28 -16.72 -13.24
N LEU A 169 1.47 -16.84 -14.29
CA LEU A 169 0.04 -16.49 -14.25
C LEU A 169 -0.70 -17.40 -13.25
N ARG A 170 -0.51 -18.72 -13.31
CA ARG A 170 -1.08 -19.68 -12.35
C ARG A 170 -0.74 -19.32 -10.90
N GLN A 171 0.54 -19.07 -10.61
CA GLN A 171 1.02 -18.67 -9.28
C GLN A 171 0.39 -17.34 -8.83
N SER A 172 0.31 -16.37 -9.74
CA SER A 172 -0.29 -15.07 -9.46
C SER A 172 -1.79 -15.18 -9.12
N LEU A 173 -2.56 -15.94 -9.90
CA LEU A 173 -3.99 -16.15 -9.64
C LEU A 173 -4.24 -16.87 -8.31
N ASN A 174 -3.41 -17.86 -7.96
CA ASN A 174 -3.46 -18.53 -6.67
C ASN A 174 -3.20 -17.54 -5.52
N LEU A 175 -2.17 -16.70 -5.63
CA LEU A 175 -1.86 -15.70 -4.60
C LEU A 175 -2.95 -14.65 -4.49
N ILE A 176 -3.48 -14.11 -5.60
CA ILE A 176 -4.60 -13.16 -5.61
C ILE A 176 -5.81 -13.75 -4.86
N SER A 177 -6.11 -15.02 -5.11
CA SER A 177 -7.24 -15.72 -4.49
C SER A 177 -7.05 -16.02 -3.00
N THR A 178 -5.81 -16.25 -2.57
CA THR A 178 -5.49 -16.65 -1.18
C THR A 178 -5.16 -15.49 -0.25
N PHE A 179 -4.77 -14.31 -0.77
CA PHE A 179 -4.41 -13.14 0.05
C PHE A 179 -5.50 -12.73 1.05
N PRO A 180 -6.81 -12.70 0.71
CA PRO A 180 -7.86 -12.45 1.68
C PRO A 180 -7.84 -13.42 2.86
N MET A 181 -7.64 -14.72 2.58
CA MET A 181 -7.56 -15.77 3.61
C MET A 181 -6.33 -15.58 4.49
N LEU A 182 -5.15 -15.37 3.90
CA LEU A 182 -3.89 -15.14 4.64
C LEU A 182 -4.01 -13.93 5.57
N SER A 183 -4.68 -12.86 5.10
CA SER A 183 -4.90 -11.62 5.85
C SER A 183 -5.84 -11.83 7.02
N VAL A 184 -7.04 -12.34 6.74
CA VAL A 184 -8.10 -12.51 7.76
C VAL A 184 -7.71 -13.59 8.77
N TYR A 185 -7.18 -14.73 8.34
CA TYR A 185 -6.77 -15.80 9.26
C TYR A 185 -5.55 -15.38 10.09
N GLY A 186 -4.63 -14.60 9.52
CA GLY A 186 -3.53 -14.01 10.27
C GLY A 186 -4.01 -13.07 11.37
N TYR A 187 -5.01 -12.23 11.09
CA TYR A 187 -5.64 -11.38 12.08
C TYR A 187 -6.40 -12.19 13.14
N GLN A 188 -7.18 -13.19 12.75
CA GLN A 188 -7.91 -14.05 13.71
C GLN A 188 -6.95 -14.79 14.65
N ALA A 189 -5.82 -15.27 14.13
CA ALA A 189 -4.79 -15.89 14.96
C ALA A 189 -4.19 -14.89 15.96
N PHE A 190 -3.85 -13.67 15.53
CA PHE A 190 -3.39 -12.60 16.41
C PHE A 190 -4.44 -12.25 17.46
N ASN A 191 -5.70 -12.06 17.06
CA ASN A 191 -6.78 -11.71 17.98
C ASN A 191 -6.97 -12.79 19.07
N HIS A 192 -6.86 -14.05 18.68
CA HIS A 192 -7.00 -15.18 19.60
C HIS A 192 -5.80 -15.31 20.57
N TYR A 193 -4.57 -15.33 20.06
CA TYR A 193 -3.39 -15.65 20.88
C TYR A 193 -2.81 -14.46 21.64
N ASP A 194 -3.01 -13.24 21.15
CA ASP A 194 -2.41 -12.04 21.73
C ASP A 194 -3.44 -11.16 22.46
N ARG A 195 -4.75 -11.34 22.18
CA ARG A 195 -5.86 -10.57 22.81
C ARG A 195 -6.85 -11.41 23.61
N ASP A 196 -6.64 -12.73 23.67
CA ASP A 196 -7.51 -13.69 24.36
C ASP A 196 -8.97 -13.63 23.86
N ASP A 197 -9.21 -13.31 22.60
CA ASP A 197 -10.54 -13.25 22.00
C ASP A 197 -10.88 -14.54 21.24
N SER A 198 -12.15 -14.69 20.87
CA SER A 198 -12.62 -15.85 20.11
C SER A 198 -12.06 -15.84 18.70
N MET A 199 -11.62 -17.00 18.21
CA MET A 199 -11.14 -17.15 16.85
C MET A 199 -12.25 -17.70 15.94
N TYR A 200 -12.43 -17.05 14.80
CA TYR A 200 -13.38 -17.46 13.78
C TYR A 200 -12.62 -17.78 12.49
N ILE A 201 -12.75 -19.00 11.98
CA ILE A 201 -12.15 -19.45 10.72
C ILE A 201 -13.27 -19.78 9.74
N HIS A 202 -13.82 -18.76 9.11
CA HIS A 202 -14.83 -18.92 8.07
C HIS A 202 -14.16 -19.23 6.75
N ARG A 203 -14.63 -20.29 6.07
CA ARG A 203 -14.16 -20.62 4.72
C ARG A 203 -14.72 -19.61 3.71
N PRO A 204 -13.92 -19.19 2.72
CA PRO A 204 -14.44 -18.36 1.64
C PRO A 204 -15.50 -19.11 0.83
N ASP A 205 -16.41 -18.37 0.25
CA ASP A 205 -17.37 -18.86 -0.72
C ASP A 205 -16.85 -18.60 -2.14
N GLU A 206 -16.89 -19.62 -2.98
CA GLU A 206 -16.38 -19.55 -4.36
C GLU A 206 -17.18 -18.56 -5.23
N LYS A 207 -18.47 -18.35 -4.91
CA LYS A 207 -19.40 -17.53 -5.69
C LYS A 207 -19.42 -16.06 -5.29
N LEU A 208 -18.98 -15.73 -4.07
CA LEU A 208 -18.91 -14.36 -3.60
C LEU A 208 -17.73 -13.61 -4.21
N SER A 209 -17.86 -12.29 -4.37
CA SER A 209 -16.74 -11.42 -4.74
C SER A 209 -15.65 -11.42 -3.68
N THR A 210 -14.47 -10.91 -4.02
CA THR A 210 -13.36 -10.75 -3.07
C THR A 210 -13.75 -9.84 -1.89
N ALA A 211 -14.44 -8.73 -2.16
CA ALA A 211 -14.90 -7.81 -1.10
C ALA A 211 -15.89 -8.47 -0.14
N GLU A 212 -16.89 -9.20 -0.67
CA GLU A 212 -17.85 -9.94 0.14
C GLU A 212 -17.16 -11.01 0.99
N ASN A 213 -16.23 -11.76 0.42
CA ASN A 213 -15.47 -12.77 1.16
C ASN A 213 -14.64 -12.18 2.29
N ILE A 214 -14.01 -11.02 2.11
CA ILE A 214 -13.26 -10.35 3.17
C ILE A 214 -14.19 -10.04 4.36
N LEU A 215 -15.33 -9.40 4.11
CA LEU A 215 -16.28 -9.05 5.16
C LEU A 215 -16.89 -10.28 5.83
N MET A 216 -17.30 -11.25 5.05
CA MET A 216 -17.88 -12.50 5.52
C MET A 216 -16.89 -13.31 6.38
N MET A 217 -15.63 -13.42 5.94
CA MET A 217 -14.62 -14.16 6.72
C MET A 217 -14.20 -13.41 7.99
N LEU A 218 -14.21 -12.08 7.99
CA LEU A 218 -13.76 -11.26 9.12
C LEU A 218 -14.76 -11.25 10.27
N ARG A 219 -16.06 -11.23 9.97
CA ARG A 219 -17.13 -11.03 10.95
C ARG A 219 -17.59 -12.33 11.58
N PRO A 220 -17.81 -12.37 12.92
CA PRO A 220 -18.22 -13.59 13.61
C PRO A 220 -19.51 -14.20 13.05
N ASP A 221 -20.48 -13.37 12.72
CA ASP A 221 -21.82 -13.75 12.22
C ASP A 221 -21.90 -13.84 10.68
N ARG A 222 -20.80 -13.60 9.98
CA ARG A 222 -20.67 -13.56 8.50
C ARG A 222 -21.55 -12.50 7.83
N SER A 223 -22.15 -11.59 8.60
CA SER A 223 -23.10 -10.61 8.07
C SER A 223 -22.39 -9.40 7.48
N TYR A 224 -22.92 -8.87 6.39
CA TYR A 224 -22.54 -7.60 5.78
C TYR A 224 -23.71 -7.07 4.95
N THR A 225 -23.71 -5.76 4.71
CA THR A 225 -24.68 -5.14 3.82
C THR A 225 -24.09 -5.03 2.41
N GLU A 226 -24.95 -4.95 1.40
CA GLU A 226 -24.53 -4.72 0.01
C GLU A 226 -23.73 -3.41 -0.11
N LEU A 227 -24.12 -2.35 0.62
CA LEU A 227 -23.39 -1.08 0.60
C LEU A 227 -21.97 -1.25 1.12
N GLU A 228 -21.76 -1.97 2.23
CA GLU A 228 -20.43 -2.23 2.77
C GLU A 228 -19.54 -3.00 1.80
N ALA A 229 -20.06 -4.05 1.19
CA ALA A 229 -19.34 -4.86 0.23
C ALA A 229 -18.97 -4.04 -1.04
N ARG A 230 -19.89 -3.21 -1.55
CA ARG A 230 -19.64 -2.33 -2.70
C ARG A 230 -18.59 -1.26 -2.40
N VAL A 231 -18.64 -0.66 -1.21
CA VAL A 231 -17.64 0.35 -0.81
C VAL A 231 -16.25 -0.28 -0.66
N LEU A 232 -16.17 -1.48 -0.09
CA LEU A 232 -14.90 -2.20 0.00
C LEU A 232 -14.38 -2.60 -1.37
N ASP A 233 -15.24 -3.06 -2.27
CA ASP A 233 -14.88 -3.41 -3.66
C ASP A 233 -14.26 -2.21 -4.40
N VAL A 234 -14.90 -1.04 -4.33
CA VAL A 234 -14.36 0.20 -4.91
C VAL A 234 -13.01 0.56 -4.27
N ALA A 235 -12.88 0.39 -2.95
CA ALA A 235 -11.61 0.62 -2.25
C ALA A 235 -10.50 -0.28 -2.79
N LEU A 236 -10.78 -1.56 -3.00
CA LEU A 236 -9.82 -2.51 -3.59
C LEU A 236 -9.42 -2.08 -5.01
N VAL A 237 -10.37 -1.68 -5.87
CA VAL A 237 -10.05 -1.18 -7.21
C VAL A 237 -9.14 0.05 -7.18
N LEU A 238 -9.38 1.01 -6.29
CA LEU A 238 -8.59 2.23 -6.17
C LEU A 238 -7.16 2.00 -5.66
N HIS A 239 -6.94 0.92 -4.91
CA HIS A 239 -5.62 0.54 -4.41
C HIS A 239 -4.86 -0.43 -5.32
N MET A 240 -5.50 -0.97 -6.34
CA MET A 240 -5.00 -2.08 -7.15
C MET A 240 -3.70 -1.73 -7.90
N GLU A 241 -3.56 -0.52 -8.44
CA GLU A 241 -2.40 -0.10 -9.21
C GLU A 241 -2.14 1.41 -9.07
N HIS A 242 -0.85 1.81 -9.09
CA HIS A 242 -0.45 3.23 -9.07
C HIS A 242 0.95 3.46 -9.68
N GLY A 243 1.21 2.89 -10.85
CA GLY A 243 2.41 3.12 -11.65
C GLY A 243 3.60 2.24 -11.30
N GLY A 244 4.42 1.97 -12.31
CA GLY A 244 5.60 1.13 -12.22
C GLY A 244 6.71 1.67 -11.28
N GLY A 245 6.72 2.98 -11.04
CA GLY A 245 7.66 3.63 -10.11
C GLY A 245 7.20 3.67 -8.65
N ASN A 246 6.03 3.12 -8.32
CA ASN A 246 5.61 2.93 -6.93
C ASN A 246 6.60 2.00 -6.22
N ASN A 247 6.98 2.29 -4.97
CA ASN A 247 8.09 1.61 -4.30
C ASN A 247 7.95 0.08 -4.27
N SER A 248 6.79 -0.46 -3.92
CA SER A 248 6.56 -1.91 -3.91
C SER A 248 6.48 -2.51 -5.33
N THR A 249 5.93 -1.77 -6.29
CA THR A 249 5.90 -2.20 -7.70
C THR A 249 7.30 -2.17 -8.31
N PHE A 250 8.11 -1.16 -8.01
CA PHE A 250 9.51 -1.11 -8.45
C PHE A 250 10.33 -2.24 -7.81
N THR A 251 10.09 -2.55 -6.53
CA THR A 251 10.69 -3.71 -5.85
C THR A 251 10.31 -5.02 -6.58
N THR A 252 9.05 -5.19 -6.97
CA THR A 252 8.60 -6.32 -7.79
C THR A 252 9.42 -6.46 -9.06
N ARG A 253 9.62 -5.37 -9.81
CA ARG A 253 10.42 -5.38 -11.04
C ARG A 253 11.89 -5.70 -10.78
N VAL A 254 12.50 -5.07 -9.76
CA VAL A 254 13.90 -5.31 -9.40
C VAL A 254 14.14 -6.78 -9.06
N VAL A 255 13.30 -7.38 -8.22
CA VAL A 255 13.47 -8.78 -7.80
C VAL A 255 13.12 -9.74 -8.94
N THR A 256 12.13 -9.42 -9.78
CA THR A 256 11.81 -10.18 -10.99
C THR A 256 13.00 -10.20 -11.96
N SER A 257 13.64 -9.05 -12.18
CA SER A 257 14.81 -8.94 -13.11
C SER A 257 16.02 -9.76 -12.68
N ALA A 258 16.06 -10.20 -11.43
CA ALA A 258 17.09 -11.08 -10.90
C ALA A 258 16.79 -12.59 -11.10
N GLY A 259 15.66 -12.95 -11.69
CA GLY A 259 15.25 -14.35 -11.89
C GLY A 259 14.70 -15.03 -10.63
N SER A 260 14.10 -14.27 -9.70
CA SER A 260 13.52 -14.84 -8.49
C SER A 260 12.11 -15.38 -8.75
N ASP A 261 11.74 -16.44 -8.02
CA ASP A 261 10.41 -17.02 -8.08
C ASP A 261 9.29 -16.06 -7.68
N THR A 262 8.05 -16.34 -8.08
CA THR A 262 6.89 -15.47 -7.82
C THR A 262 6.65 -15.21 -6.34
N TYR A 263 6.81 -16.20 -5.48
CA TYR A 263 6.56 -16.07 -4.04
C TYR A 263 7.58 -15.12 -3.39
N SER A 264 8.86 -15.26 -3.74
CA SER A 264 9.93 -14.36 -3.30
C SER A 264 9.74 -12.93 -3.78
N VAL A 265 9.34 -12.74 -5.04
CA VAL A 265 9.03 -11.43 -5.63
C VAL A 265 7.88 -10.75 -4.87
N ILE A 266 6.78 -11.46 -4.64
CA ILE A 266 5.62 -10.90 -3.93
C ILE A 266 5.95 -10.66 -2.44
N ALA A 267 6.72 -11.53 -1.79
CA ALA A 267 7.19 -11.32 -0.42
C ALA A 267 8.07 -10.05 -0.30
N ALA A 268 8.92 -9.77 -1.28
CA ALA A 268 9.71 -8.54 -1.34
C ALA A 268 8.82 -7.30 -1.52
N ALA A 269 7.81 -7.36 -2.40
CA ALA A 269 6.83 -6.30 -2.58
C ALA A 269 6.03 -6.03 -1.29
N MET A 270 5.62 -7.09 -0.57
CA MET A 270 4.98 -7.01 0.75
C MET A 270 5.87 -6.30 1.77
N SER A 271 7.15 -6.65 1.82
CA SER A 271 8.14 -6.02 2.72
C SER A 271 8.32 -4.53 2.42
N SER A 272 8.27 -4.13 1.15
CA SER A 272 8.27 -2.72 0.74
C SER A 272 6.98 -2.02 1.17
N LEU A 273 5.81 -2.63 0.93
CA LEU A 273 4.51 -2.00 1.22
C LEU A 273 4.29 -1.79 2.72
N LYS A 274 4.73 -2.70 3.59
CA LYS A 274 4.53 -2.59 5.04
C LYS A 274 5.26 -1.41 5.69
N GLY A 275 6.23 -0.81 5.00
CA GLY A 275 6.98 0.33 5.53
C GLY A 275 6.08 1.53 5.84
N PRO A 276 6.29 2.21 7.00
CA PRO A 276 5.40 3.30 7.45
C PRO A 276 5.41 4.53 6.52
N LYS A 277 6.39 4.64 5.63
CA LYS A 277 6.45 5.68 4.60
C LYS A 277 5.70 5.31 3.32
N HIS A 278 5.19 4.09 3.21
CA HIS A 278 4.50 3.58 2.02
C HIS A 278 3.05 3.18 2.34
N GLY A 279 2.78 2.03 2.94
CA GLY A 279 1.43 1.52 3.14
C GLY A 279 0.76 1.85 4.48
N GLY A 280 1.46 2.50 5.41
CA GLY A 280 0.95 2.80 6.75
C GLY A 280 0.34 4.19 6.94
N ALA A 281 0.15 4.97 5.87
CA ALA A 281 -0.27 6.36 5.98
C ALA A 281 -1.74 6.51 6.41
N ASN A 282 -2.64 5.62 5.98
CA ASN A 282 -4.05 5.66 6.35
C ASN A 282 -4.30 5.41 7.86
N ILE A 283 -3.50 4.57 8.50
CA ILE A 283 -3.54 4.37 9.97
C ILE A 283 -3.22 5.69 10.66
N LYS A 284 -2.16 6.39 10.20
CA LYS A 284 -1.78 7.69 10.76
C LYS A 284 -2.85 8.77 10.58
N VAL A 285 -3.61 8.74 9.49
CA VAL A 285 -4.76 9.63 9.32
C VAL A 285 -5.80 9.37 10.39
N VAL A 286 -6.20 8.12 10.61
CA VAL A 286 -7.21 7.76 11.61
C VAL A 286 -6.77 8.13 13.02
N GLU A 287 -5.51 7.83 13.38
CA GLU A 287 -4.94 8.20 14.67
C GLU A 287 -4.93 9.73 14.86
N MET A 288 -4.53 10.50 13.85
CA MET A 288 -4.55 11.97 13.88
C MET A 288 -5.97 12.52 14.02
N MET A 289 -6.94 11.99 13.27
CA MET A 289 -8.33 12.43 13.36
C MET A 289 -8.94 12.13 14.74
N GLN A 290 -8.56 10.99 15.34
CA GLN A 290 -8.96 10.69 16.71
C GLN A 290 -8.30 11.62 17.73
N ASP A 291 -7.04 11.99 17.50
CA ASP A 291 -6.32 12.94 18.33
C ASP A 291 -6.95 14.36 18.25
N ILE A 292 -7.38 14.80 17.06
CA ILE A 292 -8.15 16.05 16.89
C ILE A 292 -9.44 16.00 17.71
N LYS A 293 -10.23 14.91 17.63
CA LYS A 293 -11.47 14.75 18.41
C LYS A 293 -11.24 14.82 19.91
N ASN A 294 -10.13 14.30 20.38
CA ASN A 294 -9.82 14.27 21.82
C ASN A 294 -9.33 15.63 22.37
N ASN A 295 -8.83 16.50 21.51
CA ASN A 295 -8.15 17.75 21.90
C ASN A 295 -8.84 19.04 21.42
N VAL A 296 -9.86 18.94 20.56
CA VAL A 296 -10.68 20.05 20.10
C VAL A 296 -12.05 19.96 20.75
N SER A 297 -12.46 21.01 21.46
CA SER A 297 -13.72 20.98 22.24
C SER A 297 -14.96 21.04 21.36
N ASP A 298 -14.91 21.72 20.23
CA ASP A 298 -15.94 21.76 19.20
C ASP A 298 -15.34 21.47 17.83
N ILE A 299 -15.54 20.24 17.34
CA ILE A 299 -15.01 19.79 16.04
C ILE A 299 -15.75 20.37 14.84
N GLN A 300 -16.86 21.11 15.05
CA GLN A 300 -17.57 21.84 14.01
C GLN A 300 -17.10 23.29 13.90
N ASP A 301 -16.39 23.79 14.91
CA ASP A 301 -15.76 25.13 14.89
C ASP A 301 -14.48 25.07 14.03
N GLU A 302 -14.57 25.64 12.83
CA GLU A 302 -13.45 25.70 11.87
C GLU A 302 -12.21 26.38 12.45
N ASP A 303 -12.35 27.41 13.31
CA ASP A 303 -11.22 28.13 13.89
C ASP A 303 -10.49 27.26 14.92
N GLN A 304 -11.19 26.52 15.75
CA GLN A 304 -10.57 25.57 16.68
C GLN A 304 -9.83 24.46 15.93
N VAL A 305 -10.45 23.87 14.91
CA VAL A 305 -9.80 22.86 14.07
C VAL A 305 -8.58 23.44 13.35
N LYS A 306 -8.68 24.65 12.77
CA LYS A 306 -7.57 25.33 12.11
C LYS A 306 -6.38 25.57 13.06
N ASN A 307 -6.66 26.01 14.27
CA ASN A 307 -5.65 26.22 15.31
C ASN A 307 -4.93 24.90 15.65
N TYR A 308 -5.70 23.82 15.79
CA TYR A 308 -5.12 22.51 16.08
C TYR A 308 -4.25 22.00 14.92
N LEU A 309 -4.70 22.13 13.66
CA LEU A 309 -3.90 21.82 12.47
C LEU A 309 -2.59 22.63 12.44
N GLY A 310 -2.64 23.90 12.87
CA GLY A 310 -1.44 24.75 13.04
C GLY A 310 -0.44 24.12 14.03
N ARG A 311 -0.90 23.66 15.19
CA ARG A 311 -0.07 22.96 16.20
C ARG A 311 0.54 21.65 15.67
N LEU A 312 -0.19 20.90 14.83
CA LEU A 312 0.36 19.72 14.15
C LEU A 312 1.57 20.09 13.29
N VAL A 313 1.45 21.15 12.46
CA VAL A 313 2.54 21.60 11.58
C VAL A 313 3.72 22.17 12.38
N ASP A 314 3.45 22.84 13.50
CA ASP A 314 4.47 23.40 14.42
C ASP A 314 5.14 22.30 15.29
N LYS A 315 4.80 21.03 15.13
CA LYS A 315 5.32 19.89 15.92
C LYS A 315 4.94 19.92 17.40
N ASP A 316 3.83 20.57 17.74
CA ASP A 316 3.35 20.74 19.12
C ASP A 316 2.17 19.82 19.47
N ALA A 317 1.65 19.04 18.52
CA ALA A 317 0.53 18.13 18.73
C ALA A 317 0.78 16.76 18.10
N PHE A 318 -0.04 15.79 18.48
CA PHE A 318 -0.01 14.39 18.02
C PHE A 318 1.38 13.75 18.15
N ASP A 319 1.98 13.30 17.05
CA ASP A 319 3.27 12.61 17.03
C ASP A 319 4.49 13.54 16.86
N LYS A 320 4.28 14.85 16.87
CA LYS A 320 5.30 15.91 16.77
C LYS A 320 6.18 15.86 15.53
N LYS A 321 5.73 15.20 14.45
CA LYS A 321 6.45 15.13 13.18
C LYS A 321 6.19 16.33 12.27
N GLY A 322 5.21 17.16 12.59
CA GLY A 322 4.86 18.33 11.81
C GLY A 322 4.09 18.01 10.54
N LEU A 323 3.38 16.89 10.48
CA LEU A 323 2.65 16.43 9.32
C LEU A 323 1.13 16.45 9.59
N ILE A 324 0.37 16.91 8.61
CA ILE A 324 -1.06 16.62 8.51
C ILE A 324 -1.16 15.40 7.58
N TYR A 325 -1.39 14.24 8.17
CA TYR A 325 -1.41 12.97 7.43
C TYR A 325 -2.58 12.91 6.46
N GLY A 326 -2.40 12.26 5.33
CA GLY A 326 -3.38 12.22 4.26
C GLY A 326 -3.37 13.45 3.34
N MET A 327 -2.53 14.46 3.64
CA MET A 327 -2.38 15.67 2.85
C MET A 327 -1.03 15.68 2.12
N GLY A 328 -1.08 15.99 0.82
CA GLY A 328 0.07 15.97 -0.09
C GLY A 328 0.30 14.59 -0.72
N HIS A 329 0.89 14.58 -1.89
CA HIS A 329 1.20 13.39 -2.66
C HIS A 329 2.51 13.57 -3.43
N ALA A 330 3.26 12.49 -3.61
CA ALA A 330 4.53 12.52 -4.36
C ALA A 330 4.36 12.86 -5.84
N VAL A 331 3.17 12.65 -6.40
CA VAL A 331 2.85 12.86 -7.82
C VAL A 331 1.79 13.94 -7.99
N TYR A 332 0.62 13.81 -7.33
CA TYR A 332 -0.49 14.74 -7.46
C TYR A 332 -0.28 15.99 -6.62
N SER A 333 -0.55 17.18 -7.20
CA SER A 333 -0.48 18.45 -6.49
C SER A 333 -1.83 19.15 -6.36
N LEU A 334 -2.76 18.97 -7.29
CA LEU A 334 -4.06 19.62 -7.27
C LEU A 334 -5.17 18.70 -6.78
N SER A 335 -5.21 17.44 -7.24
CA SER A 335 -6.21 16.45 -6.81
C SER A 335 -5.67 15.02 -6.99
N ASP A 336 -6.08 14.09 -6.12
CA ASP A 336 -5.91 12.65 -6.31
C ASP A 336 -7.28 12.07 -6.70
N PRO A 337 -7.46 11.55 -7.93
CA PRO A 337 -8.76 11.07 -8.41
C PRO A 337 -9.32 9.94 -7.54
N ARG A 338 -8.46 9.19 -6.86
CA ARG A 338 -8.88 8.11 -5.96
C ARG A 338 -9.53 8.65 -4.70
N ALA A 339 -8.98 9.73 -4.12
CA ALA A 339 -9.53 10.37 -2.95
C ALA A 339 -10.91 11.00 -3.23
N GLU A 340 -11.10 11.58 -4.41
CA GLU A 340 -12.40 12.11 -4.85
C GLU A 340 -13.47 11.02 -4.96
N VAL A 341 -13.12 9.86 -5.49
CA VAL A 341 -14.04 8.71 -5.54
C VAL A 341 -14.39 8.26 -4.12
N PHE A 342 -13.41 8.06 -3.25
CA PHE A 342 -13.67 7.70 -1.86
C PHE A 342 -14.66 8.66 -1.20
N LYS A 343 -14.44 9.96 -1.33
CA LYS A 343 -15.33 10.99 -0.78
C LYS A 343 -16.78 10.81 -1.17
N SER A 344 -17.06 10.44 -2.44
CA SER A 344 -18.42 10.23 -2.93
C SER A 344 -19.14 9.05 -2.26
N PHE A 345 -18.42 8.00 -1.88
CA PHE A 345 -18.95 6.84 -1.18
C PHE A 345 -18.98 7.01 0.34
N VAL A 346 -18.00 7.71 0.90
CA VAL A 346 -17.84 7.97 2.34
C VAL A 346 -19.08 8.64 2.90
N LYS A 347 -19.62 9.66 2.25
CA LYS A 347 -20.81 10.36 2.73
C LYS A 347 -22.01 9.41 2.89
N LYS A 348 -22.27 8.56 1.88
CA LYS A 348 -23.37 7.60 1.93
C LYS A 348 -23.20 6.57 3.05
N LEU A 349 -21.97 6.07 3.21
CA LEU A 349 -21.66 5.10 4.25
C LEU A 349 -21.71 5.74 5.64
N ALA A 350 -21.23 6.98 5.82
CA ALA A 350 -21.28 7.70 7.09
C ALA A 350 -22.72 7.89 7.57
N VAL A 351 -23.64 8.31 6.67
CA VAL A 351 -25.07 8.40 6.97
C VAL A 351 -25.63 7.04 7.40
N ALA A 352 -25.36 5.97 6.64
CA ALA A 352 -25.83 4.63 6.95
C ALA A 352 -25.31 4.07 8.28
N LYS A 353 -24.14 4.55 8.73
CA LYS A 353 -23.47 4.14 9.98
C LYS A 353 -23.67 5.15 11.15
N GLY A 354 -24.41 6.24 10.95
CA GLY A 354 -24.60 7.29 11.96
C GLY A 354 -23.32 8.02 12.35
N ARG A 355 -22.40 8.19 11.37
CA ARG A 355 -21.08 8.82 11.55
C ARG A 355 -20.95 10.12 10.77
N ASP A 356 -22.04 10.86 10.62
CA ASP A 356 -22.10 12.13 9.89
C ASP A 356 -21.17 13.18 10.48
N ASN A 357 -21.12 13.32 11.81
CA ASN A 357 -20.23 14.26 12.49
C ASN A 357 -18.74 13.96 12.20
N ASP A 358 -18.38 12.69 12.06
CA ASP A 358 -17.03 12.30 11.68
C ASP A 358 -16.74 12.75 10.25
N PHE A 359 -17.68 12.56 9.34
CA PHE A 359 -17.54 13.00 7.96
C PHE A 359 -17.42 14.53 7.86
N GLU A 360 -18.15 15.27 8.68
CA GLU A 360 -18.04 16.74 8.74
C GLU A 360 -16.63 17.15 9.19
N LEU A 361 -16.07 16.54 10.23
CA LEU A 361 -14.70 16.82 10.65
C LEU A 361 -13.69 16.51 9.54
N TYR A 362 -13.79 15.38 8.84
CA TYR A 362 -12.94 15.09 7.69
C TYR A 362 -13.06 16.17 6.61
N SER A 363 -14.27 16.65 6.33
CA SER A 363 -14.52 17.72 5.35
C SER A 363 -13.91 19.06 5.77
N ILE A 364 -13.97 19.40 7.06
CA ILE A 364 -13.34 20.61 7.62
C ILE A 364 -11.82 20.52 7.50
N VAL A 365 -11.22 19.38 7.88
CA VAL A 365 -9.77 19.18 7.79
C VAL A 365 -9.32 19.22 6.32
N GLU A 366 -10.04 18.58 5.39
CA GLU A 366 -9.76 18.65 3.95
C GLU A 366 -9.72 20.11 3.44
N LYS A 367 -10.69 20.92 3.86
CA LYS A 367 -10.79 22.35 3.48
C LYS A 367 -9.66 23.20 4.04
N LEU A 368 -9.31 22.99 5.31
CA LEU A 368 -8.40 23.89 6.05
C LEU A 368 -6.92 23.48 5.95
N ALA A 369 -6.62 22.18 5.86
CA ALA A 369 -5.25 21.69 5.89
C ALA A 369 -4.36 22.25 4.77
N PRO A 370 -4.79 22.39 3.50
CA PRO A 370 -3.99 23.02 2.47
C PRO A 370 -3.58 24.45 2.81
N GLN A 371 -4.48 25.24 3.39
CA GLN A 371 -4.25 26.63 3.79
C GLN A 371 -3.21 26.68 4.93
N VAL A 372 -3.42 25.89 5.98
CA VAL A 372 -2.49 25.83 7.13
C VAL A 372 -1.09 25.40 6.70
N ILE A 373 -0.97 24.42 5.81
CA ILE A 373 0.32 23.95 5.29
C ILE A 373 0.98 25.06 4.45
N ALA A 374 0.22 25.75 3.58
CA ALA A 374 0.74 26.83 2.74
C ALA A 374 1.27 27.98 3.59
N ASP A 375 0.47 28.44 4.57
CA ASP A 375 0.81 29.56 5.45
C ASP A 375 2.07 29.27 6.29
N LYS A 376 2.15 28.06 6.88
CA LYS A 376 3.24 27.67 7.79
C LYS A 376 4.54 27.31 7.08
N ARG A 377 4.46 26.62 5.93
CA ARG A 377 5.64 26.11 5.21
C ARG A 377 6.06 26.96 4.03
N ARG A 378 5.32 28.03 3.71
CA ARG A 378 5.52 28.87 2.53
C ARG A 378 5.57 28.05 1.23
N ILE A 379 4.75 26.99 1.16
CA ILE A 379 4.64 26.12 -0.02
C ILE A 379 3.47 26.61 -0.84
N TYR A 380 3.75 27.26 -1.96
CA TYR A 380 2.73 27.78 -2.88
C TYR A 380 2.30 26.76 -3.95
N LYS A 381 2.86 25.55 -3.96
CA LYS A 381 2.35 24.44 -4.76
C LYS A 381 1.13 23.88 -4.06
N GLY A 382 0.06 23.64 -4.79
CA GLY A 382 -1.17 23.07 -4.24
C GLY A 382 -0.87 21.81 -3.40
N VAL A 383 -1.55 21.68 -2.27
CA VAL A 383 -1.53 20.50 -1.41
C VAL A 383 -2.92 19.92 -1.46
N SER A 384 -3.07 18.71 -1.99
CA SER A 384 -4.34 17.99 -2.05
C SER A 384 -4.36 16.81 -1.09
N MET A 385 -5.55 16.36 -0.72
CA MET A 385 -5.70 15.06 -0.07
C MET A 385 -5.22 13.94 -0.99
N ASN A 386 -4.70 12.88 -0.40
CA ASN A 386 -4.34 11.65 -1.10
C ASN A 386 -5.32 10.52 -0.74
N VAL A 387 -5.15 9.35 -1.37
CA VAL A 387 -6.03 8.19 -1.17
C VAL A 387 -6.16 7.75 0.29
N ASP A 388 -5.12 7.96 1.10
CA ASP A 388 -5.08 7.52 2.49
C ASP A 388 -5.97 8.37 3.40
N PHE A 389 -6.32 9.60 2.98
CA PHE A 389 -7.13 10.50 3.79
C PHE A 389 -8.52 9.91 4.10
N TYR A 390 -9.21 9.37 3.12
CA TYR A 390 -10.54 8.78 3.31
C TYR A 390 -10.53 7.26 3.47
N SER A 391 -9.52 6.54 2.97
CA SER A 391 -9.53 5.08 3.01
C SER A 391 -9.56 4.51 4.43
N GLY A 392 -8.81 5.11 5.35
CA GLY A 392 -8.83 4.71 6.76
C GLY A 392 -10.20 4.95 7.42
N PHE A 393 -10.88 6.04 7.07
CA PHE A 393 -12.22 6.32 7.56
C PHE A 393 -13.24 5.31 7.03
N VAL A 394 -13.16 4.97 5.74
CA VAL A 394 -13.99 3.89 5.17
C VAL A 394 -13.79 2.60 5.93
N TYR A 395 -12.54 2.17 6.13
CA TYR A 395 -12.25 0.91 6.83
C TYR A 395 -12.76 0.92 8.26
N SER A 396 -12.69 2.05 8.97
CA SER A 396 -13.26 2.19 10.30
C SER A 396 -14.78 2.06 10.34
N MET A 397 -15.49 2.53 9.29
CA MET A 397 -16.94 2.39 9.16
C MET A 397 -17.39 0.97 8.76
N LEU A 398 -16.47 0.20 8.15
CA LEU A 398 -16.68 -1.22 7.82
C LEU A 398 -16.31 -2.15 8.98
N ASP A 399 -15.94 -1.60 10.14
CA ASP A 399 -15.48 -2.33 11.32
C ASP A 399 -14.26 -3.22 11.03
N ILE A 400 -13.40 -2.78 10.07
CA ILE A 400 -12.14 -3.42 9.76
C ILE A 400 -11.11 -2.97 10.83
N PRO A 401 -10.44 -3.90 11.52
CA PRO A 401 -9.44 -3.56 12.53
C PRO A 401 -8.20 -2.90 11.90
N LEU A 402 -7.55 -2.02 12.66
CA LEU A 402 -6.38 -1.25 12.20
C LEU A 402 -5.25 -2.14 11.67
N GLU A 403 -5.07 -3.32 12.24
CA GLU A 403 -4.07 -4.29 11.81
C GLU A 403 -4.29 -4.81 10.39
N LEU A 404 -5.52 -4.70 9.87
CA LEU A 404 -5.86 -5.10 8.50
C LEU A 404 -5.83 -3.98 7.47
N TYR A 405 -5.58 -2.72 7.83
CA TYR A 405 -5.59 -1.61 6.87
C TYR A 405 -4.54 -1.78 5.77
N THR A 406 -3.28 -2.03 6.14
CA THR A 406 -2.22 -2.32 5.16
C THR A 406 -2.41 -3.67 4.47
N PRO A 407 -2.82 -4.76 5.13
CA PRO A 407 -3.23 -6.00 4.46
C PRO A 407 -4.33 -5.84 3.40
N ILE A 408 -5.38 -5.04 3.65
CA ILE A 408 -6.40 -4.74 2.62
C ILE A 408 -5.78 -4.05 1.40
N PHE A 409 -4.84 -3.13 1.64
CA PHE A 409 -4.09 -2.51 0.55
C PHE A 409 -3.26 -3.56 -0.23
N ALA A 410 -2.64 -4.53 0.46
CA ALA A 410 -1.90 -5.61 -0.18
C ALA A 410 -2.80 -6.55 -1.01
N ILE A 411 -4.00 -6.91 -0.50
CA ILE A 411 -5.01 -7.69 -1.23
C ILE A 411 -5.38 -7.03 -2.56
N ALA A 412 -5.47 -5.72 -2.58
CA ALA A 412 -5.71 -4.98 -3.82
C ALA A 412 -4.46 -4.97 -4.72
N ARG A 413 -3.32 -4.61 -4.16
CA ARG A 413 -2.10 -4.31 -4.91
C ARG A 413 -1.41 -5.55 -5.50
N ILE A 414 -1.65 -6.74 -4.99
CA ILE A 414 -1.08 -7.96 -5.56
C ILE A 414 -1.43 -8.15 -7.03
N VAL A 415 -2.59 -7.68 -7.48
CA VAL A 415 -2.98 -7.70 -8.89
C VAL A 415 -2.01 -6.86 -9.73
N GLY A 416 -1.75 -5.62 -9.28
CA GLY A 416 -0.79 -4.73 -9.93
C GLY A 416 0.63 -5.32 -9.94
N TRP A 417 1.10 -5.88 -8.81
CA TRP A 417 2.41 -6.54 -8.75
C TRP A 417 2.49 -7.71 -9.72
N SER A 418 1.45 -8.55 -9.78
CA SER A 418 1.40 -9.71 -10.71
C SER A 418 1.46 -9.26 -12.16
N ALA A 419 0.69 -8.22 -12.54
CA ALA A 419 0.73 -7.66 -13.88
C ALA A 419 2.13 -7.10 -14.23
N HIS A 420 2.75 -6.36 -13.31
CA HIS A 420 4.10 -5.83 -13.51
C HIS A 420 5.19 -6.90 -13.54
N ARG A 421 5.05 -8.01 -12.79
CA ARG A 421 5.95 -9.15 -12.90
C ARG A 421 5.87 -9.80 -14.28
N ILE A 422 4.65 -10.07 -14.76
CA ILE A 422 4.44 -10.65 -16.09
C ILE A 422 5.00 -9.72 -17.18
N GLU A 423 4.74 -8.41 -17.09
CA GLU A 423 5.28 -7.42 -18.04
C GLU A 423 6.81 -7.40 -18.02
N GLU A 424 7.43 -7.48 -16.85
CA GLU A 424 8.89 -7.52 -16.70
C GLU A 424 9.49 -8.75 -17.36
N LEU A 425 8.94 -9.95 -17.12
CA LEU A 425 9.40 -11.19 -17.73
C LEU A 425 9.28 -11.21 -19.25
N ILE A 426 8.25 -10.55 -19.81
CA ILE A 426 8.04 -10.49 -21.26
C ILE A 426 9.03 -9.52 -21.95
N ASN A 427 9.37 -8.40 -21.31
CA ASN A 427 10.01 -7.27 -21.98
C ASN A 427 11.48 -7.06 -21.61
N VAL A 428 11.96 -7.61 -20.50
CA VAL A 428 13.30 -7.29 -19.98
C VAL A 428 14.12 -8.56 -19.79
N ASP A 429 15.33 -8.53 -20.35
CA ASP A 429 16.33 -9.61 -20.28
C ASP A 429 17.54 -9.24 -19.41
N LYS A 430 17.51 -8.07 -18.75
CA LYS A 430 18.63 -7.52 -17.98
C LYS A 430 18.26 -7.23 -16.54
N ILE A 431 19.15 -7.62 -15.64
CA ILE A 431 19.02 -7.27 -14.22
C ILE A 431 19.06 -5.74 -14.05
N ILE A 432 18.11 -5.22 -13.26
CA ILE A 432 18.07 -3.80 -12.89
C ILE A 432 19.20 -3.52 -11.91
N ARG A 433 20.21 -2.78 -12.37
CA ARG A 433 21.46 -2.50 -11.63
C ARG A 433 21.87 -1.03 -11.78
N PRO A 434 21.39 -0.13 -10.91
CA PRO A 434 21.86 1.26 -10.92
C PRO A 434 23.35 1.36 -10.55
N ALA A 435 24.01 2.44 -10.99
CA ALA A 435 25.40 2.73 -10.63
C ALA A 435 25.49 3.40 -9.25
N TYR A 436 26.55 3.07 -8.51
CA TYR A 436 26.94 3.70 -7.26
C TYR A 436 28.41 4.08 -7.31
N ASN A 437 28.76 5.30 -6.86
CA ASN A 437 30.13 5.75 -6.71
C ASN A 437 30.58 5.60 -5.25
N SER A 438 31.79 5.05 -5.05
CA SER A 438 32.42 5.05 -3.74
C SER A 438 33.04 6.42 -3.45
N VAL A 439 32.78 6.93 -2.27
CA VAL A 439 33.41 8.17 -1.75
C VAL A 439 34.55 7.88 -0.76
N MET A 440 34.88 6.60 -0.56
CA MET A 440 36.00 6.18 0.29
C MET A 440 37.31 6.24 -0.49
N CYS A 441 38.32 6.83 0.13
CA CYS A 441 39.69 6.76 -0.39
C CYS A 441 40.26 5.34 -0.29
N GLU A 442 41.13 4.97 -1.20
CA GLU A 442 41.90 3.75 -1.11
C GLU A 442 42.75 3.74 0.17
N ARG A 443 42.86 2.58 0.82
CA ARG A 443 43.62 2.38 2.04
C ARG A 443 44.54 1.19 1.86
N GLU A 444 45.77 1.31 2.42
CA GLU A 444 46.65 0.17 2.53
C GLU A 444 46.12 -0.86 3.52
N TYR A 445 46.26 -2.13 3.17
CA TYR A 445 45.89 -3.22 4.07
C TYR A 445 46.97 -3.35 5.18
N ILE A 446 46.52 -3.26 6.44
CA ILE A 446 47.36 -3.48 7.60
C ILE A 446 47.13 -4.93 8.07
N PRO A 447 48.18 -5.77 8.13
CA PRO A 447 48.10 -7.12 8.67
C PRO A 447 47.52 -7.14 10.06
N PHE A 448 46.85 -8.25 10.44
CA PHE A 448 46.09 -8.32 11.70
C PHE A 448 46.99 -8.04 12.92
N ASP A 449 48.20 -8.62 12.91
CA ASP A 449 49.18 -8.51 14.03
C ASP A 449 49.81 -7.11 14.16
N GLU A 450 49.64 -6.25 13.15
CA GLU A 450 50.13 -4.87 13.13
C GLU A 450 49.04 -3.84 13.48
N ARG A 451 47.79 -4.28 13.67
CA ARG A 451 46.66 -3.41 14.01
C ARG A 451 46.72 -3.05 15.51
N LYS A 452 46.64 -1.77 15.81
CA LYS A 452 46.60 -1.23 17.17
C LYS A 452 45.21 -1.17 17.75
#